data_8457fa1229e18489c374a9c5f926b01f
#
_entry.id   8457fa1229e18489c374a9c5f926b01f
#
_cell.length_a   1.000
_cell.length_b   1.000
_cell.length_c   1.000
_cell.angle_alpha   90.00
_cell.angle_beta   90.00
_cell.angle_gamma   90.00
#
_symmetry.space_group_name_H-M   'P 1'
#
loop_
_entity.id
_entity.type
_entity.pdbx_description
1 polymer ?
#
loop_
_entity_poly.entity_id
_entity_poly.type
_entity_poly.pdbx_seq_one_letter_code
_entity_poly.pdbx_strand_id
1 'polypeptide(L)'
;MEAPVETAESDEPQVPSDTEPTTTARSRGPWVLLLVAALVAASGAFMWWQADHDPDRAAAQTRDTVLIEARQAIETMNTLDYRSVDKGVKAWSQVTTGTLRDQLAGVSADDRTLLAEQKKISTGRVVDAAVIDVDDGSATVIAAVEVTVRDAAKPNSEPTVKRNRFSADLVKVGGRWKLESLQQVAVSLS
;
A
#
# COMPACT_ATOMS: atom_id res chain seq x y z
N MET A 1 -44.79 -65.39 89.93
CA MET A 1 -44.20 -66.71 89.63
C MET A 1 -43.24 -66.45 88.46
N GLU A 2 -42.16 -66.16 88.86
CA GLU A 2 -40.91 -66.85 88.74
C GLU A 2 -40.14 -66.55 87.46
N ALA A 3 -39.04 -65.92 87.70
CA ALA A 3 -37.85 -65.78 86.82
C ALA A 3 -37.32 -67.13 86.34
N PRO A 4 -36.27 -67.34 85.70
CA PRO A 4 -35.08 -66.44 85.54
C PRO A 4 -34.42 -66.45 84.10
N VAL A 5 -33.56 -65.49 83.86
CA VAL A 5 -32.10 -65.57 83.52
C VAL A 5 -31.74 -66.43 82.27
N GLU A 6 -31.05 -65.85 81.33
CA GLU A 6 -29.67 -66.24 81.08
C GLU A 6 -28.98 -65.35 79.96
N THR A 7 -27.85 -64.91 80.32
CA THR A 7 -26.75 -64.25 79.65
C THR A 7 -26.18 -65.08 78.52
N ALA A 8 -25.79 -64.44 77.42
CA ALA A 8 -24.66 -64.79 76.57
C ALA A 8 -24.41 -63.58 75.64
N GLU A 9 -23.52 -62.76 75.90
CA GLU A 9 -22.11 -62.68 75.54
C GLU A 9 -21.78 -63.03 74.11
N SER A 10 -21.14 -62.03 73.50
CA SER A 10 -20.14 -62.11 72.44
C SER A 10 -20.59 -62.39 71.05
N ASP A 11 -20.41 -61.52 70.16
CA ASP A 11 -19.22 -61.50 69.30
C ASP A 11 -19.31 -60.33 68.33
N GLU A 12 -18.36 -59.45 68.44
CA GLU A 12 -18.18 -58.34 67.57
C GLU A 12 -17.12 -58.77 66.49
N PRO A 13 -17.46 -58.86 65.24
CA PRO A 13 -16.44 -58.96 64.20
C PRO A 13 -16.03 -57.58 63.81
N GLN A 14 -14.75 -57.21 64.03
CA GLN A 14 -14.05 -56.10 63.54
C GLN A 14 -14.12 -56.06 62.02
N VAL A 15 -14.59 -54.97 61.46
CA VAL A 15 -14.49 -54.62 60.06
C VAL A 15 -13.11 -54.05 59.81
N PRO A 16 -12.30 -54.63 58.93
CA PRO A 16 -11.03 -54.01 58.53
C PRO A 16 -11.29 -52.76 57.72
N SER A 17 -10.77 -51.66 58.20
CA SER A 17 -10.71 -50.42 57.43
C SER A 17 -9.74 -50.59 56.26
N ASP A 18 -10.29 -50.90 55.11
CA ASP A 18 -9.54 -50.77 53.86
C ASP A 18 -9.38 -49.28 53.54
N THR A 19 -8.21 -48.79 53.91
CA THR A 19 -7.69 -47.50 53.44
C THR A 19 -7.27 -47.70 52.00
N GLU A 20 -8.17 -47.41 51.06
CA GLU A 20 -7.77 -47.30 49.66
C GLU A 20 -6.74 -46.16 49.49
N PRO A 21 -5.59 -46.37 48.87
CA PRO A 21 -4.70 -45.33 48.50
C PRO A 21 -5.33 -44.54 47.35
N THR A 22 -5.76 -43.30 47.64
CA THR A 22 -6.16 -42.35 46.63
C THR A 22 -4.96 -42.08 45.71
N THR A 23 -4.87 -42.85 44.62
CA THR A 23 -3.96 -42.60 43.53
C THR A 23 -4.36 -41.31 42.86
N THR A 24 -3.77 -40.22 43.25
CA THR A 24 -3.88 -38.93 42.55
C THR A 24 -3.32 -39.15 41.16
N ALA A 25 -4.19 -39.54 40.24
CA ALA A 25 -3.93 -39.55 38.82
C ALA A 25 -3.55 -38.11 38.43
N ARG A 26 -2.25 -37.87 38.34
CA ARG A 26 -1.69 -36.59 37.87
C ARG A 26 -2.23 -36.38 36.46
N SER A 27 -3.34 -35.66 36.38
CA SER A 27 -4.09 -35.39 35.16
C SER A 27 -3.12 -34.65 34.19
N ARG A 28 -2.64 -35.38 33.20
CA ARG A 28 -1.82 -34.85 32.13
C ARG A 28 -2.64 -34.00 31.14
N GLY A 29 -3.98 -34.01 31.31
CA GLY A 29 -4.93 -33.30 30.46
C GLY A 29 -4.68 -31.78 30.33
N PRO A 30 -4.50 -31.02 31.44
CA PRO A 30 -4.33 -29.58 31.34
C PRO A 30 -3.01 -29.20 30.64
N TRP A 31 -1.94 -30.00 30.81
CA TRP A 31 -0.66 -29.77 30.17
C TRP A 31 -0.71 -30.03 28.65
N VAL A 32 -1.46 -31.02 28.22
CA VAL A 32 -1.68 -31.31 26.79
C VAL A 32 -2.48 -30.16 26.13
N LEU A 33 -3.50 -29.64 26.82
CA LEU A 33 -4.27 -28.48 26.35
C LEU A 33 -3.38 -27.22 26.23
N LEU A 34 -2.51 -26.98 27.22
CA LEU A 34 -1.56 -25.87 27.16
C LEU A 34 -0.55 -25.99 26.02
N LEU A 35 -0.05 -27.21 25.77
CA LEU A 35 0.84 -27.47 24.64
C LEU A 35 0.15 -27.27 23.29
N VAL A 36 -1.08 -27.74 23.13
CA VAL A 36 -1.88 -27.51 21.92
C VAL A 36 -2.17 -26.02 21.73
N ALA A 37 -2.56 -25.30 22.78
CA ALA A 37 -2.77 -23.86 22.73
C ALA A 37 -1.50 -23.08 22.35
N ALA A 38 -0.37 -23.48 22.92
CA ALA A 38 0.95 -22.89 22.59
C ALA A 38 1.36 -23.14 21.13
N LEU A 39 1.11 -24.37 20.61
CA LEU A 39 1.35 -24.70 19.20
C LEU A 39 0.46 -23.92 18.24
N VAL A 40 -0.82 -23.74 18.57
CA VAL A 40 -1.76 -22.93 17.79
C VAL A 40 -1.35 -21.46 17.82
N ALA A 41 -0.96 -20.92 18.97
CA ALA A 41 -0.48 -19.56 19.10
C ALA A 41 0.85 -19.36 18.33
N ALA A 42 1.80 -20.30 18.42
CA ALA A 42 3.05 -20.24 17.70
C ALA A 42 2.87 -20.33 16.17
N SER A 43 1.97 -21.20 15.71
CA SER A 43 1.66 -21.32 14.27
C SER A 43 0.94 -20.09 13.76
N GLY A 44 0.04 -19.48 14.53
CA GLY A 44 -0.62 -18.22 14.20
C GLY A 44 0.37 -17.06 14.14
N ALA A 45 1.27 -16.95 15.11
CA ALA A 45 2.32 -15.93 15.13
C ALA A 45 3.31 -16.12 13.96
N PHE A 46 3.67 -17.35 13.63
CA PHE A 46 4.54 -17.66 12.48
C PHE A 46 3.87 -17.31 11.15
N MET A 47 2.58 -17.66 10.96
CA MET A 47 1.83 -17.28 9.77
C MET A 47 1.69 -15.76 9.64
N TRP A 48 1.45 -15.06 10.73
CA TRP A 48 1.37 -13.60 10.73
C TRP A 48 2.73 -12.96 10.39
N TRP A 49 3.81 -13.47 10.98
CA TRP A 49 5.16 -13.03 10.67
C TRP A 49 5.55 -13.29 9.21
N GLN A 50 5.21 -14.45 8.66
CA GLN A 50 5.45 -14.79 7.25
C GLN A 50 4.61 -13.91 6.31
N ALA A 51 3.36 -13.59 6.67
CA ALA A 51 2.50 -12.71 5.88
C ALA A 51 2.99 -11.27 5.84
N ASP A 52 3.68 -10.81 6.88
CA ASP A 52 4.26 -9.46 6.97
C ASP A 52 5.61 -9.34 6.23
N HIS A 53 6.27 -10.47 5.94
CA HIS A 53 7.55 -10.56 5.23
C HIS A 53 7.41 -11.19 3.83
N ASP A 54 6.21 -11.14 3.26
CA ASP A 54 5.95 -11.65 1.91
C ASP A 54 6.53 -10.67 0.87
N PRO A 55 7.59 -11.05 0.13
CA PRO A 55 8.22 -10.19 -0.88
C PRO A 55 7.27 -9.82 -2.00
N ASP A 56 6.29 -10.67 -2.32
CA ASP A 56 5.31 -10.40 -3.37
C ASP A 56 4.35 -9.27 -2.96
N ARG A 57 3.99 -9.18 -1.68
CA ARG A 57 3.19 -8.07 -1.14
C ARG A 57 3.96 -6.76 -1.16
N ALA A 58 5.23 -6.77 -0.77
CA ALA A 58 6.08 -5.59 -0.81
C ALA A 58 6.25 -5.08 -2.25
N ALA A 59 6.45 -5.99 -3.21
CA ALA A 59 6.52 -5.65 -4.63
C ALA A 59 5.19 -5.08 -5.16
N ALA A 60 4.05 -5.66 -4.79
CA ALA A 60 2.73 -5.16 -5.16
C ALA A 60 2.49 -3.75 -4.60
N GLN A 61 2.78 -3.51 -3.31
CA GLN A 61 2.66 -2.18 -2.68
C GLN A 61 3.57 -1.15 -3.34
N THR A 62 4.78 -1.54 -3.73
CA THR A 62 5.70 -0.66 -4.45
C THR A 62 5.14 -0.28 -5.81
N ARG A 63 4.59 -1.23 -6.58
CA ARG A 63 3.94 -0.97 -7.87
C ARG A 63 2.74 -0.04 -7.73
N ASP A 64 1.90 -0.24 -6.72
CA ASP A 64 0.75 0.63 -6.44
C ASP A 64 1.19 2.05 -6.10
N THR A 65 2.22 2.20 -5.28
CA THR A 65 2.79 3.50 -4.91
C THR A 65 3.38 4.21 -6.14
N VAL A 66 4.17 3.50 -6.95
CA VAL A 66 4.70 4.01 -8.23
C VAL A 66 3.56 4.51 -9.11
N LEU A 67 2.52 3.70 -9.29
CA LEU A 67 1.40 4.04 -10.16
C LEU A 67 0.66 5.31 -9.69
N ILE A 68 0.42 5.45 -8.39
CA ILE A 68 -0.25 6.62 -7.81
C ILE A 68 0.62 7.87 -7.99
N GLU A 69 1.90 7.80 -7.62
CA GLU A 69 2.80 8.96 -7.70
C GLU A 69 3.11 9.34 -9.16
N ALA A 70 3.25 8.36 -10.06
CA ALA A 70 3.40 8.59 -11.50
C ALA A 70 2.19 9.31 -12.10
N ARG A 71 0.97 8.85 -11.81
CA ARG A 71 -0.26 9.51 -12.28
C ARG A 71 -0.31 10.96 -11.84
N GLN A 72 -0.09 11.23 -10.56
CA GLN A 72 -0.09 12.58 -10.01
C GLN A 72 0.99 13.46 -10.65
N ALA A 73 2.18 12.94 -10.85
CA ALA A 73 3.28 13.67 -11.45
C ALA A 73 3.02 13.99 -12.93
N ILE A 74 2.51 13.02 -13.71
CA ILE A 74 2.15 13.20 -15.13
C ILE A 74 1.01 14.21 -15.27
N GLU A 75 -0.02 14.15 -14.44
CA GLU A 75 -1.11 15.14 -14.44
C GLU A 75 -0.59 16.55 -14.13
N THR A 76 0.29 16.66 -13.12
CA THR A 76 0.93 17.93 -12.76
C THR A 76 1.72 18.51 -13.92
N MET A 77 2.52 17.69 -14.62
CA MET A 77 3.32 18.12 -15.78
C MET A 77 2.48 18.59 -16.97
N ASN A 78 1.25 18.09 -17.11
CA ASN A 78 0.33 18.47 -18.19
C ASN A 78 -0.69 19.55 -17.77
N THR A 79 -0.55 20.10 -16.56
CA THR A 79 -1.45 21.12 -16.02
C THR A 79 -0.72 22.45 -15.86
N LEU A 80 -1.29 23.52 -16.47
CA LEU A 80 -0.78 24.88 -16.37
C LEU A 80 -1.91 25.89 -16.51
N ASP A 81 -1.94 26.89 -15.62
CA ASP A 81 -2.79 28.07 -15.73
C ASP A 81 -1.94 29.30 -16.06
N TYR A 82 -2.20 29.94 -17.19
CA TYR A 82 -1.50 31.15 -17.63
C TYR A 82 -1.49 32.28 -16.58
N ARG A 83 -2.46 32.31 -15.66
CA ARG A 83 -2.57 33.30 -14.58
C ARG A 83 -1.57 33.08 -13.45
N SER A 84 -0.98 31.90 -13.40
CA SER A 84 -0.10 31.47 -12.32
C SER A 84 1.03 30.56 -12.82
N VAL A 85 1.73 31.01 -13.86
CA VAL A 85 2.82 30.25 -14.52
C VAL A 85 3.90 29.85 -13.52
N ASP A 86 4.34 30.79 -12.67
CA ASP A 86 5.36 30.49 -11.65
C ASP A 86 4.96 29.38 -10.69
N LYS A 87 3.68 29.34 -10.30
CA LYS A 87 3.14 28.25 -9.47
C LYS A 87 3.15 26.93 -10.22
N GLY A 88 2.84 26.93 -11.51
CA GLY A 88 2.90 25.76 -12.38
C GLY A 88 4.31 25.23 -12.52
N VAL A 89 5.27 26.07 -12.88
CA VAL A 89 6.70 25.67 -13.01
C VAL A 89 7.26 25.14 -11.69
N LYS A 90 6.90 25.78 -10.56
CA LYS A 90 7.29 25.29 -9.25
C LYS A 90 6.69 23.90 -8.95
N ALA A 91 5.43 23.68 -9.30
CA ALA A 91 4.76 22.37 -9.14
C ALA A 91 5.46 21.30 -9.99
N TRP A 92 5.79 21.61 -11.25
CA TRP A 92 6.56 20.71 -12.12
C TRP A 92 7.93 20.34 -11.52
N SER A 93 8.67 21.32 -10.99
CA SER A 93 9.96 21.08 -10.34
C SER A 93 9.86 20.20 -9.08
N GLN A 94 8.72 20.18 -8.40
CA GLN A 94 8.51 19.35 -7.21
C GLN A 94 8.31 17.86 -7.54
N VAL A 95 7.72 17.57 -8.70
CA VAL A 95 7.42 16.20 -9.14
C VAL A 95 8.49 15.62 -10.05
N THR A 96 9.54 16.40 -10.39
CA THR A 96 10.63 16.00 -11.28
C THR A 96 11.96 15.88 -10.54
N THR A 97 12.91 15.20 -11.17
CA THR A 97 14.30 15.04 -10.72
C THR A 97 15.24 14.95 -11.91
N GLY A 98 16.54 14.90 -11.67
CA GLY A 98 17.57 14.74 -12.72
C GLY A 98 17.46 15.76 -13.83
N THR A 99 17.74 15.31 -15.05
CA THR A 99 17.79 16.15 -16.25
C THR A 99 16.48 16.91 -16.52
N LEU A 100 15.33 16.28 -16.27
CA LEU A 100 14.03 16.93 -16.48
C LEU A 100 13.85 18.13 -15.54
N ARG A 101 14.26 17.99 -14.30
CA ARG A 101 14.23 19.09 -13.32
C ARG A 101 15.19 20.23 -13.70
N ASP A 102 16.39 19.89 -14.20
CA ASP A 102 17.37 20.87 -14.62
C ASP A 102 16.87 21.68 -15.83
N GLN A 103 16.21 21.03 -16.78
CA GLN A 103 15.55 21.70 -17.91
C GLN A 103 14.46 22.67 -17.43
N LEU A 104 13.66 22.27 -16.46
CA LEU A 104 12.62 23.14 -15.88
C LEU A 104 13.21 24.32 -15.09
N ALA A 105 14.34 24.13 -14.43
CA ALA A 105 15.07 25.20 -13.75
C ALA A 105 15.62 26.23 -14.74
N GLY A 106 15.90 25.82 -15.98
CA GLY A 106 16.37 26.69 -17.07
C GLY A 106 15.25 27.52 -17.74
N VAL A 107 13.98 27.34 -17.37
CA VAL A 107 12.87 28.16 -17.90
C VAL A 107 13.06 29.62 -17.48
N SER A 108 13.32 30.47 -18.46
CA SER A 108 13.64 31.89 -18.26
C SER A 108 12.39 32.72 -17.87
N ALA A 109 12.61 33.97 -17.45
CA ALA A 109 11.51 34.91 -17.20
C ALA A 109 10.74 35.22 -18.50
N ASP A 110 11.43 35.29 -19.62
CA ASP A 110 10.82 35.55 -20.94
C ASP A 110 9.90 34.36 -21.35
N ASP A 111 10.37 33.12 -21.16
CA ASP A 111 9.55 31.93 -21.45
C ASP A 111 8.27 31.90 -20.60
N ARG A 112 8.36 32.29 -19.32
CA ARG A 112 7.19 32.38 -18.44
C ARG A 112 6.23 33.47 -18.89
N THR A 113 6.74 34.59 -19.36
CA THR A 113 5.94 35.67 -19.92
C THR A 113 5.22 35.21 -21.19
N LEU A 114 5.90 34.51 -22.10
CA LEU A 114 5.30 33.93 -23.30
C LEU A 114 4.21 32.91 -22.97
N LEU A 115 4.41 32.08 -21.94
CA LEU A 115 3.39 31.14 -21.47
C LEU A 115 2.16 31.88 -20.91
N ALA A 116 2.36 32.98 -20.20
CA ALA A 116 1.25 33.81 -19.69
C ALA A 116 0.48 34.53 -20.82
N GLU A 117 1.18 35.02 -21.83
CA GLU A 117 0.59 35.70 -22.99
C GLU A 117 -0.27 34.78 -23.85
N GLN A 118 0.00 33.49 -23.86
CA GLN A 118 -0.84 32.51 -24.58
C GLN A 118 -2.29 32.44 -24.08
N LYS A 119 -2.56 32.92 -22.86
CA LYS A 119 -3.89 32.93 -22.22
C LYS A 119 -4.59 31.55 -22.25
N LYS A 120 -3.82 30.47 -22.10
CA LYS A 120 -4.33 29.11 -22.12
C LYS A 120 -4.32 28.50 -20.73
N ILE A 121 -5.36 27.71 -20.45
CA ILE A 121 -5.43 26.85 -19.27
C ILE A 121 -5.43 25.42 -19.77
N SER A 122 -4.39 24.66 -19.42
CA SER A 122 -4.32 23.22 -19.67
C SER A 122 -4.59 22.45 -18.39
N THR A 123 -5.34 21.37 -18.49
CA THR A 123 -5.59 20.43 -17.40
C THR A 123 -5.31 19.02 -17.89
N GLY A 124 -4.32 18.38 -17.33
CA GLY A 124 -3.97 16.99 -17.62
C GLY A 124 -4.73 16.03 -16.72
N ARG A 125 -5.23 14.95 -17.30
CA ARG A 125 -5.86 13.85 -16.60
C ARG A 125 -5.34 12.52 -17.14
N VAL A 126 -4.80 11.69 -16.27
CA VAL A 126 -4.41 10.31 -16.64
C VAL A 126 -5.67 9.45 -16.67
N VAL A 127 -6.04 9.00 -17.87
CA VAL A 127 -7.23 8.13 -18.07
C VAL A 127 -6.90 6.67 -17.82
N ASP A 128 -5.67 6.27 -18.12
CA ASP A 128 -5.16 4.93 -17.87
C ASP A 128 -3.65 4.95 -17.69
N ALA A 129 -3.10 4.05 -16.87
CA ALA A 129 -1.66 3.91 -16.69
C ALA A 129 -1.31 2.50 -16.22
N ALA A 130 -0.16 2.01 -16.68
CA ALA A 130 0.39 0.72 -16.30
C ALA A 130 1.87 0.84 -15.96
N VAL A 131 2.28 0.17 -14.92
CA VAL A 131 3.70 -0.01 -14.56
C VAL A 131 4.27 -1.11 -15.45
N ILE A 132 5.28 -0.79 -16.22
CA ILE A 132 5.96 -1.72 -17.13
C ILE A 132 7.08 -2.44 -16.39
N ASP A 133 7.85 -1.67 -15.62
CA ASP A 133 8.99 -2.18 -14.87
C ASP A 133 9.17 -1.43 -13.55
N VAL A 134 9.65 -2.13 -12.52
CA VAL A 134 9.99 -1.57 -11.20
C VAL A 134 11.19 -2.31 -10.64
N ASP A 135 12.25 -1.55 -10.38
CA ASP A 135 13.43 -1.97 -9.64
C ASP A 135 13.54 -1.23 -8.30
N ASP A 136 14.60 -1.48 -7.52
CA ASP A 136 14.83 -0.96 -6.17
C ASP A 136 14.82 0.58 -6.04
N GLY A 137 14.85 1.31 -7.12
CA GLY A 137 14.88 2.78 -7.10
C GLY A 137 14.48 3.43 -8.40
N SER A 138 14.14 2.64 -9.42
CA SER A 138 13.69 3.10 -10.73
C SER A 138 12.40 2.40 -11.13
N ALA A 139 11.59 3.07 -11.94
CA ALA A 139 10.37 2.50 -12.49
C ALA A 139 10.02 3.12 -13.84
N THR A 140 9.43 2.32 -14.73
CA THR A 140 8.89 2.79 -16.00
C THR A 140 7.37 2.60 -16.04
N VAL A 141 6.66 3.67 -16.38
CA VAL A 141 5.20 3.72 -16.45
C VAL A 141 4.77 4.20 -17.83
N ILE A 142 3.80 3.52 -18.45
CA ILE A 142 3.10 4.03 -19.64
C ILE A 142 1.75 4.59 -19.20
N ALA A 143 1.42 5.79 -19.68
CA ALA A 143 0.17 6.46 -19.36
C ALA A 143 -0.54 7.01 -20.60
N ALA A 144 -1.86 6.84 -20.64
CA ALA A 144 -2.75 7.54 -21.55
C ALA A 144 -3.28 8.80 -20.84
N VAL A 145 -3.04 9.97 -21.43
CA VAL A 145 -3.35 11.26 -20.82
C VAL A 145 -4.30 12.03 -21.72
N GLU A 146 -5.37 12.53 -21.15
CA GLU A 146 -6.26 13.49 -21.75
C GLU A 146 -5.89 14.89 -21.26
N VAL A 147 -5.57 15.79 -22.18
CA VAL A 147 -5.24 17.18 -21.88
C VAL A 147 -6.35 18.06 -22.43
N THR A 148 -7.11 18.69 -21.54
CA THR A 148 -8.13 19.68 -21.88
C THR A 148 -7.52 21.06 -21.89
N VAL A 149 -7.58 21.75 -23.02
CA VAL A 149 -7.06 23.12 -23.19
C VAL A 149 -8.21 24.07 -23.41
N ARG A 150 -8.28 25.12 -22.57
CA ARG A 150 -9.21 26.23 -22.68
C ARG A 150 -8.46 27.49 -23.09
N ASP A 151 -8.97 28.18 -24.08
CA ASP A 151 -8.44 29.47 -24.52
C ASP A 151 -9.19 30.61 -23.81
N ALA A 152 -8.55 31.28 -22.87
CA ALA A 152 -9.16 32.39 -22.14
C ALA A 152 -9.35 33.66 -23.01
N ALA A 153 -8.66 33.75 -24.16
CA ALA A 153 -8.90 34.80 -25.13
C ALA A 153 -10.20 34.55 -25.93
N LYS A 154 -10.72 33.31 -25.89
CA LYS A 154 -11.96 32.90 -26.56
C LYS A 154 -12.91 32.20 -25.60
N PRO A 155 -13.50 32.91 -24.64
CA PRO A 155 -14.24 32.29 -23.52
C PRO A 155 -15.47 31.48 -23.96
N ASN A 156 -16.02 31.76 -25.13
CA ASN A 156 -17.18 31.06 -25.71
C ASN A 156 -16.79 29.89 -26.61
N SER A 157 -15.50 29.62 -26.82
CA SER A 157 -15.07 28.46 -27.60
C SER A 157 -15.13 27.20 -26.74
N GLU A 158 -15.46 26.07 -27.37
CA GLU A 158 -15.37 24.77 -26.70
C GLU A 158 -13.92 24.43 -26.36
N PRO A 159 -13.67 23.78 -25.21
CA PRO A 159 -12.34 23.31 -24.87
C PRO A 159 -11.84 22.30 -25.89
N THR A 160 -10.57 22.39 -26.24
CA THR A 160 -9.92 21.39 -27.07
C THR A 160 -9.42 20.24 -26.18
N VAL A 161 -9.81 19.01 -26.51
CA VAL A 161 -9.33 17.79 -25.83
C VAL A 161 -8.32 17.09 -26.72
N LYS A 162 -7.13 16.83 -26.18
CA LYS A 162 -6.05 16.07 -26.82
C LYS A 162 -5.75 14.82 -26.00
N ARG A 163 -5.59 13.68 -26.68
CA ARG A 163 -5.17 12.42 -26.06
C ARG A 163 -3.75 12.09 -26.48
N ASN A 164 -2.90 11.86 -25.52
CA ASN A 164 -1.51 11.54 -25.72
C ASN A 164 -1.16 10.27 -24.94
N ARG A 165 -0.12 9.56 -25.40
CA ARG A 165 0.51 8.48 -24.63
C ARG A 165 1.89 8.93 -24.23
N PHE A 166 2.24 8.67 -22.98
CA PHE A 166 3.55 8.98 -22.44
C PHE A 166 4.22 7.73 -21.89
N SER A 167 5.52 7.63 -22.10
CA SER A 167 6.40 6.80 -21.31
C SER A 167 7.07 7.71 -20.29
N ALA A 168 7.02 7.32 -19.03
CA ALA A 168 7.56 8.06 -17.91
C ALA A 168 8.55 7.19 -17.16
N ASP A 169 9.79 7.67 -17.01
CA ASP A 169 10.77 7.04 -16.16
C ASP A 169 10.82 7.80 -14.84
N LEU A 170 10.74 7.03 -13.75
CA LEU A 170 10.71 7.54 -12.38
C LEU A 170 11.90 7.02 -11.59
N VAL A 171 12.38 7.86 -10.69
CA VAL A 171 13.44 7.53 -9.74
C VAL A 171 12.97 7.87 -8.33
N LYS A 172 13.29 7.01 -7.37
CA LYS A 172 12.94 7.20 -5.96
C LYS A 172 13.95 8.12 -5.28
N VAL A 173 13.50 9.33 -4.91
CA VAL A 173 14.32 10.36 -4.26
C VAL A 173 13.69 10.77 -2.95
N GLY A 174 14.41 10.56 -1.84
CA GLY A 174 13.90 10.90 -0.51
C GLY A 174 12.61 10.17 -0.13
N GLY A 175 12.48 8.92 -0.56
CA GLY A 175 11.30 8.08 -0.29
C GLY A 175 10.09 8.32 -1.21
N ARG A 176 10.19 9.23 -2.18
CA ARG A 176 9.13 9.56 -3.15
C ARG A 176 9.58 9.29 -4.58
N TRP A 177 8.65 8.84 -5.42
CA TRP A 177 8.90 8.64 -6.84
C TRP A 177 8.74 9.96 -7.59
N LYS A 178 9.76 10.32 -8.38
CA LYS A 178 9.80 11.55 -9.17
C LYS A 178 10.13 11.25 -10.61
N LEU A 179 9.55 12.02 -11.52
CA LEU A 179 9.83 11.91 -12.95
C LEU A 179 11.26 12.37 -13.26
N GLU A 180 12.03 11.50 -13.87
CA GLU A 180 13.33 11.80 -14.44
C GLU A 180 13.23 12.06 -15.95
N SER A 181 12.27 11.38 -16.61
CA SER A 181 11.99 11.51 -18.04
C SER A 181 10.47 11.41 -18.27
N LEU A 182 9.97 12.17 -19.25
CA LEU A 182 8.60 12.09 -19.74
C LEU A 182 8.60 12.25 -21.25
N GLN A 183 8.32 11.18 -21.99
CA GLN A 183 8.40 11.15 -23.44
C GLN A 183 7.03 10.79 -24.03
N GLN A 184 6.63 11.52 -25.07
CA GLN A 184 5.43 11.16 -25.83
C GLN A 184 5.72 10.00 -26.75
N VAL A 185 4.94 8.92 -26.64
CA VAL A 185 5.02 7.75 -27.52
C VAL A 185 4.15 7.97 -28.73
N ALA A 186 4.74 8.01 -29.90
CA ALA A 186 4.00 8.07 -31.17
C ALA A 186 3.26 6.74 -31.39
N VAL A 187 1.97 6.81 -31.67
CA VAL A 187 1.20 5.65 -32.16
C VAL A 187 1.35 5.60 -33.67
N SER A 188 2.24 4.75 -34.17
CA SER A 188 2.27 4.40 -35.59
C SER A 188 1.04 3.54 -35.88
N LEU A 189 0.04 4.10 -36.53
CA LEU A 189 -1.04 3.31 -37.12
C LEU A 189 -0.45 2.65 -38.39
N SER A 190 -0.18 1.36 -38.28
CA SER A 190 0.18 0.52 -39.43
C SER A 190 -1.07 0.08 -40.14
#